data_9532c8f07cf38e4ebe81ef0008e7bf15
#
_entry.id   9532c8f07cf38e4ebe81ef0008e7bf15
#
_cell.length_a   1.000
_cell.length_b   1.000
_cell.length_c   1.000
_cell.angle_alpha   90.00
_cell.angle_beta   90.00
_cell.angle_gamma   90.00
#
_symmetry.space_group_name_H-M   'P 1'
#
loop_
_entity.id
_entity.type
_entity.pdbx_description
1 polymer ?
#
loop_
_entity_poly.entity_id
_entity_poly.type
_entity_poly.pdbx_seq_one_letter_code
_entity_poly.pdbx_strand_id
1 'polypeptide(L)'
;MLSKKLICQIRCDLLSHTTDAEKAAAKICTLLGYKVIPQQPIVTGRKLYFADIYLPEIKTIIELDGGYHFTKDQKRKDANRSSGIWRLGYHVVRLSNHDARNPKKVKAKLDLIQRKAK
;
A
#
# COMPACT_ATOMS: atom_id res chain seq x y z
N MET A 1 -13.38 10.69 -16.23
CA MET A 1 -12.44 10.78 -15.09
C MET A 1 -13.24 11.04 -13.81
N LEU A 2 -12.87 10.39 -12.72
CA LEU A 2 -13.56 10.56 -11.45
C LEU A 2 -13.30 11.95 -10.87
N SER A 3 -14.34 12.61 -10.35
CA SER A 3 -14.21 13.91 -9.70
C SER A 3 -13.48 13.75 -8.36
N LYS A 4 -12.86 14.84 -7.89
CA LYS A 4 -12.21 14.87 -6.56
C LYS A 4 -13.20 14.52 -5.46
N LYS A 5 -14.44 14.97 -5.58
CA LYS A 5 -15.50 14.69 -4.60
C LYS A 5 -15.80 13.20 -4.51
N LEU A 6 -15.89 12.52 -5.66
CA LEU A 6 -16.13 11.08 -5.70
C LEU A 6 -14.95 10.29 -5.13
N ILE A 7 -13.73 10.71 -5.46
CA ILE A 7 -12.51 10.07 -4.92
C ILE A 7 -12.49 10.20 -3.39
N CYS A 8 -12.82 11.37 -2.85
CA CYS A 8 -12.90 11.57 -1.40
C CYS A 8 -13.97 10.69 -0.76
N GLN A 9 -15.11 10.55 -1.43
CA GLN A 9 -16.21 9.70 -0.94
C GLN A 9 -15.75 8.24 -0.84
N ILE A 10 -15.15 7.72 -1.91
CA ILE A 10 -14.64 6.34 -1.94
C ILE A 10 -13.58 6.15 -0.85
N ARG A 11 -12.67 7.12 -0.72
CA ARG A 11 -11.62 7.06 0.30
C ARG A 11 -12.20 7.01 1.71
N CYS A 12 -13.22 7.82 1.99
CA CYS A 12 -13.91 7.81 3.29
C CYS A 12 -14.53 6.46 3.59
N ASP A 13 -15.17 5.84 2.58
CA ASP A 13 -15.76 4.51 2.73
C ASP A 13 -14.68 3.46 3.05
N LEU A 14 -13.55 3.50 2.34
CA LEU A 14 -12.44 2.59 2.58
C LEU A 14 -11.85 2.77 3.97
N LEU A 15 -11.70 4.01 4.43
CA LEU A 15 -11.17 4.30 5.76
C LEU A 15 -12.08 3.78 6.88
N SER A 16 -13.39 3.76 6.65
CA SER A 16 -14.35 3.23 7.63
C SER A 16 -14.28 1.70 7.76
N HIS A 17 -13.64 1.02 6.79
CA HIS A 17 -13.49 -0.44 6.78
C HIS A 17 -12.04 -0.87 6.97
N THR A 18 -11.23 -0.06 7.63
CA THR A 18 -9.82 -0.36 7.89
C THR A 18 -9.68 -1.62 8.75
N THR A 19 -8.88 -2.57 8.28
CA THR A 19 -8.65 -3.83 9.00
C THR A 19 -7.68 -3.65 10.17
N ASP A 20 -7.69 -4.60 11.11
CA ASP A 20 -6.75 -4.60 12.23
C ASP A 20 -5.30 -4.70 11.77
N ALA A 21 -5.04 -5.49 10.71
CA ALA A 21 -3.70 -5.61 10.13
C ALA A 21 -3.21 -4.28 9.56
N GLU A 22 -4.09 -3.54 8.86
CA GLU A 22 -3.76 -2.22 8.33
C GLU A 22 -3.44 -1.23 9.46
N LYS A 23 -4.23 -1.24 10.54
CA LYS A 23 -4.00 -0.39 11.71
C LYS A 23 -2.67 -0.73 12.37
N ALA A 24 -2.36 -2.02 12.53
CA ALA A 24 -1.12 -2.47 13.14
C ALA A 24 0.09 -2.03 12.30
N ALA A 25 0.05 -2.24 10.99
CA ALA A 25 1.14 -1.85 10.09
C ALA A 25 1.33 -0.33 10.10
N ALA A 26 0.26 0.44 10.08
CA ALA A 26 0.32 1.90 10.13
C ALA A 26 0.97 2.38 11.43
N LYS A 27 0.60 1.79 12.55
CA LYS A 27 1.17 2.12 13.85
C LYS A 27 2.68 1.81 13.89
N ILE A 28 3.08 0.66 13.37
CA ILE A 28 4.49 0.27 13.30
C ILE A 28 5.28 1.27 12.47
N CYS A 29 4.78 1.63 11.29
CA CYS A 29 5.45 2.61 10.44
C CYS A 29 5.58 3.97 11.12
N THR A 30 4.56 4.41 11.83
CA THR A 30 4.59 5.65 12.60
C THR A 30 5.65 5.58 13.71
N LEU A 31 5.73 4.46 14.41
CA LEU A 31 6.74 4.26 15.46
C LEU A 31 8.17 4.21 14.90
N LEU A 32 8.31 3.77 13.64
CA LEU A 32 9.61 3.78 12.95
C LEU A 32 9.99 5.17 12.43
N GLY A 33 9.13 6.17 12.59
CA GLY A 33 9.42 7.55 12.23
C GLY A 33 8.90 7.97 10.86
N TYR A 34 8.08 7.17 10.20
CA TYR A 34 7.52 7.50 8.89
C TYR A 34 6.17 8.21 9.02
N LYS A 35 5.93 9.15 8.11
CA LYS A 35 4.59 9.68 7.90
C LYS A 35 3.77 8.63 7.17
N VAL A 36 2.55 8.39 7.64
CA VAL A 36 1.66 7.36 7.09
C VAL A 36 0.42 8.02 6.50
N ILE A 37 0.11 7.69 5.25
CA ILE A 37 -1.12 8.13 4.60
C ILE A 37 -1.92 6.87 4.24
N PRO A 38 -3.05 6.61 4.92
CA PRO A 38 -3.88 5.45 4.60
C PRO A 38 -4.72 5.70 3.37
N GLN A 39 -4.97 4.65 2.59
CA GLN A 39 -5.84 4.67 1.42
C GLN A 39 -5.51 5.82 0.46
N GLN A 40 -4.23 5.94 0.11
CA GLN A 40 -3.76 6.98 -0.81
C GLN A 40 -4.24 6.70 -2.23
N PRO A 41 -4.98 7.65 -2.86
CA PRO A 41 -5.38 7.47 -4.26
C PRO A 41 -4.19 7.63 -5.20
N ILE A 42 -4.08 6.68 -6.14
CA ILE A 42 -3.02 6.67 -7.14
C ILE A 42 -3.67 6.42 -8.49
N VAL A 43 -3.36 7.28 -9.46
CA VAL A 43 -3.87 7.15 -10.82
C VAL A 43 -2.79 6.53 -11.71
N THR A 44 -3.09 5.39 -12.31
CA THR A 44 -2.21 4.70 -13.25
C THR A 44 -2.93 4.63 -14.60
N GLY A 45 -2.53 5.49 -15.55
CA GLY A 45 -3.26 5.61 -16.81
C GLY A 45 -4.69 6.04 -16.58
N ARG A 46 -5.66 5.19 -16.94
CA ARG A 46 -7.10 5.48 -16.74
C ARG A 46 -7.68 4.83 -15.48
N LYS A 47 -6.83 4.17 -14.68
CA LYS A 47 -7.30 3.43 -13.51
C LYS A 47 -6.99 4.19 -12.25
N LEU A 48 -7.92 4.13 -11.30
CA LEU A 48 -7.75 4.65 -9.94
C LEU A 48 -7.51 3.47 -9.00
N TYR A 49 -6.51 3.64 -8.15
CA TYR A 49 -6.13 2.63 -7.18
C TYR A 49 -5.92 3.30 -5.82
N PHE A 50 -6.32 2.62 -4.75
CA PHE A 50 -6.10 3.11 -3.39
C PHE A 50 -5.06 2.24 -2.70
N ALA A 51 -3.90 2.85 -2.37
CA ALA A 51 -2.85 2.14 -1.64
C ALA A 51 -3.26 1.99 -0.17
N ASP A 52 -3.14 0.79 0.39
CA ASP A 52 -3.52 0.55 1.79
C ASP A 52 -2.77 1.50 2.73
N ILE A 53 -1.46 1.59 2.56
CA ILE A 53 -0.59 2.48 3.32
C ILE A 53 0.41 3.10 2.35
N TYR A 54 0.57 4.42 2.42
CA TYR A 54 1.57 5.13 1.64
C TYR A 54 2.54 5.86 2.56
N LEU A 55 3.84 5.69 2.31
CA LEU A 55 4.91 6.36 3.03
C LEU A 55 5.57 7.37 2.08
N PRO A 56 5.16 8.65 2.13
CA PRO A 56 5.61 9.63 1.15
C PRO A 56 7.11 9.93 1.18
N GLU A 57 7.73 9.86 2.34
CA GLU A 57 9.16 10.16 2.50
C GLU A 57 10.05 9.24 1.69
N ILE A 58 9.63 8.00 1.48
CA ILE A 58 10.39 7.01 0.72
C ILE A 58 9.62 6.49 -0.51
N LYS A 59 8.54 7.17 -0.89
CA LYS A 59 7.68 6.83 -2.03
C LYS A 59 7.32 5.35 -2.07
N THR A 60 6.93 4.81 -0.93
CA THR A 60 6.67 3.38 -0.77
C THR A 60 5.21 3.14 -0.42
N ILE A 61 4.63 2.18 -1.14
CA ILE A 61 3.27 1.69 -0.93
C ILE A 61 3.36 0.35 -0.23
N ILE A 62 2.61 0.19 0.86
CA ILE A 62 2.50 -1.11 1.54
C ILE A 62 1.13 -1.69 1.22
N GLU A 63 1.14 -2.89 0.63
CA GLU A 63 -0.06 -3.65 0.31
C GLU A 63 -0.19 -4.81 1.28
N LEU A 64 -1.38 -4.99 1.85
CA LEU A 64 -1.63 -6.08 2.79
C LEU A 64 -2.38 -7.21 2.09
N ASP A 65 -1.82 -8.41 2.14
CA ASP A 65 -2.44 -9.59 1.58
C ASP A 65 -3.38 -10.21 2.62
N GLY A 66 -4.67 -10.12 2.34
CA GLY A 66 -5.70 -10.61 3.25
C GLY A 66 -5.98 -12.11 3.17
N GLY A 67 -5.04 -12.91 2.64
CA GLY A 67 -5.22 -14.34 2.55
C GLY A 67 -6.09 -14.80 1.40
N TYR A 68 -6.17 -14.02 0.33
CA TYR A 68 -6.92 -14.39 -0.86
C TYR A 68 -6.27 -15.55 -1.57
N HIS A 69 -7.11 -16.50 -2.03
CA HIS A 69 -6.65 -17.52 -2.96
C HIS A 69 -6.42 -16.86 -4.31
N PHE A 70 -5.15 -16.73 -4.69
CA PHE A 70 -4.81 -16.08 -5.95
C PHE A 70 -5.14 -17.00 -7.12
N THR A 71 -6.18 -16.64 -7.89
CA THR A 71 -6.40 -17.23 -9.20
C THR A 71 -5.36 -16.67 -10.16
N LYS A 72 -5.18 -17.32 -11.33
CA LYS A 72 -4.26 -16.80 -12.36
C LYS A 72 -4.63 -15.39 -12.79
N ASP A 73 -5.95 -15.12 -12.91
CA ASP A 73 -6.43 -13.80 -13.31
C ASP A 73 -6.11 -12.75 -12.26
N GLN A 74 -6.26 -13.09 -10.98
CA GLN A 74 -5.94 -12.17 -9.89
C GLN A 74 -4.45 -11.83 -9.88
N LYS A 75 -3.59 -12.83 -10.05
CA LYS A 75 -2.14 -12.62 -10.12
C LYS A 75 -1.76 -11.71 -11.29
N ARG A 76 -2.40 -11.90 -12.44
CA ARG A 76 -2.14 -11.06 -13.62
C ARG A 76 -2.54 -9.61 -13.38
N LYS A 77 -3.71 -9.38 -12.79
CA LYS A 77 -4.18 -8.03 -12.46
C LYS A 77 -3.24 -7.35 -11.47
N ASP A 78 -2.78 -8.08 -10.46
CA ASP A 78 -1.84 -7.56 -9.46
C ASP A 78 -0.49 -7.22 -10.08
N ALA A 79 0.01 -8.06 -10.98
CA ALA A 79 1.27 -7.81 -11.68
C ALA A 79 1.18 -6.56 -12.56
N ASN A 80 0.08 -6.39 -13.30
CA ASN A 80 -0.14 -5.22 -14.15
C ASN A 80 -0.25 -3.94 -13.32
N ARG A 81 -0.94 -4.01 -12.19
CA ARG A 81 -1.07 -2.88 -11.26
C ARG A 81 0.28 -2.49 -10.67
N SER A 82 1.04 -3.46 -10.20
CA SER A 82 2.37 -3.23 -9.62
C SER A 82 3.32 -2.61 -10.63
N SER A 83 3.28 -3.07 -11.87
CA SER A 83 4.11 -2.55 -12.95
C SER A 83 3.79 -1.08 -13.23
N GLY A 84 2.51 -0.73 -13.30
CA GLY A 84 2.07 0.66 -13.50
C GLY A 84 2.51 1.58 -12.38
N ILE A 85 2.38 1.13 -11.14
CA ILE A 85 2.78 1.87 -9.96
C ILE A 85 4.30 2.07 -9.94
N TRP A 86 5.06 1.04 -10.26
CA TRP A 86 6.51 1.10 -10.30
C TRP A 86 7.00 2.12 -11.34
N ARG A 87 6.34 2.19 -12.51
CA ARG A 87 6.70 3.16 -13.55
C ARG A 87 6.53 4.61 -13.09
N LEU A 88 5.65 4.85 -12.14
CA LEU A 88 5.45 6.19 -11.56
C LEU A 88 6.49 6.53 -10.48
N GLY A 89 7.42 5.61 -10.21
CA GLY A 89 8.50 5.83 -9.25
C GLY A 89 8.18 5.38 -7.84
N TYR A 90 7.07 4.67 -7.64
CA TYR A 90 6.72 4.12 -6.31
C TYR A 90 7.36 2.76 -6.10
N HIS A 91 7.81 2.52 -4.87
CA HIS A 91 8.19 1.19 -4.43
C HIS A 91 6.96 0.50 -3.83
N VAL A 92 6.83 -0.81 -4.04
CA VAL A 92 5.71 -1.58 -3.50
C VAL A 92 6.24 -2.67 -2.58
N VAL A 93 5.73 -2.70 -1.36
CA VAL A 93 6.04 -3.72 -0.37
C VAL A 93 4.76 -4.49 -0.08
N ARG A 94 4.81 -5.80 -0.19
CA ARG A 94 3.68 -6.66 0.14
C ARG A 94 3.93 -7.35 1.46
N LEU A 95 2.94 -7.29 2.36
CA LEU A 95 2.99 -7.94 3.66
C LEU A 95 1.76 -8.80 3.83
N SER A 96 1.94 -10.00 4.39
CA SER A 96 0.81 -10.78 4.85
C SER A 96 0.20 -10.08 6.08
N ASN A 97 -1.05 -10.39 6.40
CA ASN A 97 -1.68 -9.85 7.61
C ASN A 97 -0.88 -10.22 8.87
N HIS A 98 -0.27 -11.37 8.86
CA HIS A 98 0.59 -11.82 9.96
C HIS A 98 1.85 -10.96 10.08
N ASP A 99 2.58 -10.76 8.98
CA ASP A 99 3.82 -9.98 8.95
C ASP A 99 3.55 -8.50 9.22
N ALA A 100 2.40 -7.99 8.81
CA ALA A 100 2.00 -6.60 9.05
C ALA A 100 1.93 -6.24 10.54
N ARG A 101 1.76 -7.23 11.40
CA ARG A 101 1.70 -7.06 12.86
C ARG A 101 3.05 -7.25 13.54
N ASN A 102 4.07 -7.60 12.78
CA ASN A 102 5.41 -7.87 13.30
C ASN A 102 6.36 -6.71 12.97
N PRO A 103 6.74 -5.89 13.97
CA PRO A 103 7.61 -4.73 13.73
C PRO A 103 8.94 -5.08 13.04
N LYS A 104 9.53 -6.21 13.38
CA LYS A 104 10.80 -6.66 12.78
C LYS A 104 10.65 -6.95 11.30
N LYS A 105 9.53 -7.58 10.90
CA LYS A 105 9.26 -7.91 9.49
C LYS A 105 8.99 -6.64 8.67
N VAL A 106 8.20 -5.73 9.22
CA VAL A 106 7.91 -4.45 8.57
C VAL A 106 9.20 -3.66 8.39
N LYS A 107 10.00 -3.53 9.44
CA LYS A 107 11.27 -2.81 9.39
C LYS A 107 12.22 -3.41 8.38
N ALA A 108 12.36 -4.74 8.36
CA ALA A 108 13.26 -5.43 7.42
C ALA A 108 12.88 -5.14 5.97
N LYS A 109 11.59 -5.16 5.65
CA LYS A 109 11.12 -4.85 4.29
C LYS A 109 11.40 -3.41 3.90
N LEU A 110 11.18 -2.46 4.80
CA LEU A 110 11.45 -1.04 4.54
C LEU A 110 12.95 -0.75 4.44
N ASP A 111 13.77 -1.41 5.22
CA ASP A 111 15.23 -1.26 5.15
C ASP A 111 15.76 -1.70 3.78
N LEU A 112 15.19 -2.76 3.21
CA LEU A 112 15.56 -3.22 1.86
C LEU A 112 15.27 -2.15 0.80
N ILE A 113 14.14 -1.46 0.92
CA ILE A 113 13.77 -0.38 0.00
C ILE A 113 14.77 0.78 0.10
N GLN A 114 15.12 1.19 1.31
CA GLN A 114 16.07 2.28 1.53
C GLN A 114 17.47 1.96 0.96
N ARG A 115 17.91 0.71 1.09
CA ARG A 115 19.19 0.28 0.52
C ARG A 115 19.21 0.36 -1.00
N LYS A 116 18.09 0.02 -1.64
CA LYS A 116 17.97 0.09 -3.11
C LYS A 116 17.84 1.51 -3.63
N ALA A 117 17.33 2.42 -2.81
CA ALA A 117 17.11 3.81 -3.20
C ALA A 117 18.38 4.67 -3.14
N LYS A 118 19.45 4.14 -2.56
CA LYS A 118 20.74 4.85 -2.48
C LYS A 118 21.62 4.47 -3.70
#